data_583a57c38bf85d188475e1d54e79809a
#
_entry.id   583a57c38bf85d188475e1d54e79809a
#
_cell.length_a   1.000
_cell.length_b   1.000
_cell.length_c   1.000
_cell.angle_alpha   90.00
_cell.angle_beta   90.00
_cell.angle_gamma   90.00
#
_symmetry.space_group_name_H-M   'P 1'
#
loop_
_entity.id
_entity.type
_entity.pdbx_description
1 polymer ?
#
loop_
_entity_poly.entity_id
_entity_poly.type
_entity_poly.pdbx_seq_one_letter_code
_entity_poly.pdbx_strand_id
1 'polypeptide(L)'
;MAKCDQCGREENMPYQCRYCGGTFCAEHRLPENHDCPGLQEWDDPAGVWEDDSGGVFDSGFDDSVASEGGGSGGVLGRLGISTGPGGFLAYFRGNMTYTFLALMWVTFLLQFAVAYVLDPFGNIALTMNHPAYNDLWSAIFTLQPAHPLYVWTWITSVFSHGGFYHIVGNSIVIFFFGRLIEEYVGTRDFTLLFLASGVLAGLGQIAIMLAQGITTGG
;
A
#
# COMPACT_ATOMS: atom_id res chain seq x y z
N MET A 1 -17.94 20.27 -37.59
CA MET A 1 -16.73 21.12 -37.58
C MET A 1 -17.03 22.35 -36.76
N ALA A 2 -16.15 22.68 -35.82
CA ALA A 2 -16.28 23.92 -35.06
C ALA A 2 -15.19 24.91 -35.51
N LYS A 3 -15.46 26.20 -35.35
CA LYS A 3 -14.51 27.26 -35.71
C LYS A 3 -13.69 27.63 -34.47
N CYS A 4 -12.42 27.88 -34.67
CA CYS A 4 -11.54 28.43 -33.64
C CYS A 4 -11.93 29.90 -33.38
N ASP A 5 -12.22 30.24 -32.12
CA ASP A 5 -12.62 31.59 -31.74
C ASP A 5 -11.50 32.62 -31.92
N GLN A 6 -10.22 32.19 -31.92
CA GLN A 6 -9.07 33.07 -32.12
C GLN A 6 -8.75 33.34 -33.61
N CYS A 7 -8.72 32.29 -34.46
CA CYS A 7 -8.24 32.45 -35.84
C CYS A 7 -9.29 32.10 -36.91
N GLY A 8 -10.49 31.65 -36.53
CA GLY A 8 -11.56 31.30 -37.43
C GLY A 8 -11.38 30.02 -38.26
N ARG A 9 -10.27 29.27 -38.06
CA ARG A 9 -10.00 28.00 -38.75
C ARG A 9 -11.05 26.96 -38.35
N GLU A 10 -11.56 26.22 -39.30
CA GLU A 10 -12.44 25.08 -39.04
C GLU A 10 -11.62 23.90 -38.58
N GLU A 11 -12.03 23.29 -37.44
CA GLU A 11 -11.36 22.19 -36.80
C GLU A 11 -12.34 21.03 -36.59
N ASN A 12 -11.87 19.80 -36.93
CA ASN A 12 -12.68 18.59 -36.73
C ASN A 12 -12.69 18.12 -35.26
N MET A 13 -11.60 18.41 -34.52
CA MET A 13 -11.44 18.09 -33.10
C MET A 13 -11.10 19.36 -32.33
N PRO A 14 -12.06 20.22 -32.05
CA PRO A 14 -11.83 21.46 -31.33
C PRO A 14 -11.50 21.21 -29.86
N TYR A 15 -10.68 22.07 -29.30
CA TYR A 15 -10.35 22.10 -27.88
C TYR A 15 -11.17 23.18 -27.18
N GLN A 16 -11.73 22.86 -26.03
CA GLN A 16 -12.43 23.83 -25.20
C GLN A 16 -11.50 24.29 -24.06
N CYS A 17 -11.28 25.59 -23.96
CA CYS A 17 -10.49 26.17 -22.87
C CYS A 17 -11.27 26.12 -21.57
N ARG A 18 -10.67 25.59 -20.51
CA ARG A 18 -11.29 25.48 -19.19
C ARG A 18 -11.45 26.84 -18.47
N TYR A 19 -10.63 27.83 -18.84
CA TYR A 19 -10.61 29.14 -18.20
C TYR A 19 -11.60 30.11 -18.80
N CYS A 20 -11.73 30.15 -20.14
CA CYS A 20 -12.67 31.06 -20.80
C CYS A 20 -13.87 30.37 -21.45
N GLY A 21 -13.87 29.04 -21.54
CA GLY A 21 -14.95 28.27 -22.18
C GLY A 21 -14.96 28.36 -23.74
N GLY A 22 -14.03 29.09 -24.35
CA GLY A 22 -13.90 29.25 -25.80
C GLY A 22 -13.46 27.98 -26.52
N THR A 23 -13.72 27.93 -27.84
CA THR A 23 -13.41 26.78 -28.69
C THR A 23 -12.21 27.10 -29.58
N PHE A 24 -11.16 26.26 -29.56
CA PHE A 24 -9.87 26.58 -30.18
C PHE A 24 -9.34 25.41 -31.03
N CYS A 25 -8.52 25.74 -32.02
CA CYS A 25 -7.73 24.77 -32.78
C CYS A 25 -6.49 24.32 -31.99
N ALA A 26 -5.76 23.36 -32.53
CA ALA A 26 -4.58 22.81 -31.89
C ALA A 26 -3.49 23.85 -31.58
N GLU A 27 -3.35 24.87 -32.39
CA GLU A 27 -2.37 25.97 -32.22
C GLU A 27 -2.78 26.93 -31.08
N HIS A 28 -4.08 27.18 -30.92
CA HIS A 28 -4.63 28.12 -29.91
C HIS A 28 -5.28 27.42 -28.70
N ARG A 29 -4.99 26.15 -28.49
CA ARG A 29 -5.59 25.34 -27.39
C ARG A 29 -5.15 25.78 -25.98
N LEU A 30 -3.93 26.32 -25.87
CA LEU A 30 -3.40 26.76 -24.59
C LEU A 30 -3.85 28.20 -24.30
N PRO A 31 -4.14 28.55 -23.03
CA PRO A 31 -4.61 29.88 -22.66
C PRO A 31 -3.68 31.00 -23.09
N GLU A 32 -2.36 30.77 -23.10
CA GLU A 32 -1.33 31.71 -23.55
C GLU A 32 -1.26 31.89 -25.07
N ASN A 33 -1.89 31.02 -25.84
CA ASN A 33 -1.92 31.08 -27.30
C ASN A 33 -3.18 31.73 -27.86
N HIS A 34 -4.12 32.19 -27.00
CA HIS A 34 -5.29 32.97 -27.36
C HIS A 34 -5.49 34.07 -26.31
N ASP A 35 -6.26 35.09 -26.66
CA ASP A 35 -6.57 36.18 -25.70
C ASP A 35 -7.58 35.66 -24.66
N CYS A 36 -7.06 34.94 -23.66
CA CYS A 36 -7.84 34.23 -22.66
C CYS A 36 -8.17 35.17 -21.47
N PRO A 37 -9.44 35.57 -21.29
CA PRO A 37 -9.84 36.39 -20.13
C PRO A 37 -9.48 35.74 -18.78
N GLY A 38 -9.46 34.43 -18.72
CA GLY A 38 -9.09 33.71 -17.51
C GLY A 38 -7.62 33.80 -17.11
N LEU A 39 -6.73 34.29 -18.03
CA LEU A 39 -5.33 34.57 -17.67
C LEU A 39 -5.18 35.92 -16.97
N GLN A 40 -6.11 36.83 -17.14
CA GLN A 40 -6.05 38.15 -16.48
C GLN A 40 -6.27 38.02 -14.95
N GLU A 41 -6.95 36.98 -14.51
CA GLU A 41 -7.13 36.64 -13.10
C GLU A 41 -5.98 35.76 -12.58
N TRP A 42 -5.06 35.29 -13.45
CA TRP A 42 -3.95 34.45 -13.06
C TRP A 42 -2.76 35.23 -12.46
N ASP A 43 -2.63 36.52 -12.78
CA ASP A 43 -1.55 37.36 -12.24
C ASP A 43 -1.71 37.60 -10.73
N ASP A 44 -2.89 37.32 -10.18
CA ASP A 44 -3.14 37.21 -8.74
C ASP A 44 -4.10 36.04 -8.46
N PRO A 45 -3.62 34.79 -8.38
CA PRO A 45 -4.46 33.68 -7.97
C PRO A 45 -4.89 33.84 -6.48
N ALA A 46 -5.87 34.71 -6.25
CA ALA A 46 -6.49 34.97 -4.96
C ALA A 46 -5.49 35.44 -3.87
N GLY A 47 -4.54 36.30 -4.24
CA GLY A 47 -3.60 36.88 -3.27
C GLY A 47 -2.57 35.90 -2.72
N VAL A 48 -2.27 34.80 -3.43
CA VAL A 48 -1.30 33.78 -2.98
C VAL A 48 0.09 34.37 -2.71
N TRP A 49 0.40 35.53 -3.32
CA TRP A 49 1.69 36.19 -3.22
C TRP A 49 1.63 37.55 -2.48
N GLU A 50 0.45 38.00 -2.08
CA GLU A 50 0.34 39.17 -1.20
C GLU A 50 0.62 38.76 0.25
N ASP A 51 1.61 39.43 0.83
CA ASP A 51 2.16 39.21 2.18
C ASP A 51 1.21 39.76 3.30
N ASP A 52 -0.07 39.86 2.99
CA ASP A 52 -1.07 40.24 3.95
C ASP A 52 -1.80 38.99 4.44
N SER A 53 -1.80 38.77 5.71
CA SER A 53 -2.25 37.72 6.60
C SER A 53 -3.55 36.95 6.25
N GLY A 54 -3.83 36.77 4.97
CA GLY A 54 -5.01 36.09 4.42
C GLY A 54 -4.74 35.23 3.20
N GLY A 55 -3.48 34.78 2.99
CA GLY A 55 -3.11 33.91 1.88
C GLY A 55 -3.85 32.57 1.92
N VAL A 56 -4.04 31.96 0.75
CA VAL A 56 -4.72 30.67 0.52
C VAL A 56 -4.24 29.55 1.47
N PHE A 57 -3.07 29.72 2.07
CA PHE A 57 -2.54 28.79 3.08
C PHE A 57 -2.99 29.14 4.51
N ASP A 58 -3.57 30.32 4.75
CA ASP A 58 -3.98 30.75 6.10
C ASP A 58 -5.52 30.73 6.29
N SER A 59 -6.33 30.95 5.26
CA SER A 59 -7.77 31.13 5.43
C SER A 59 -8.68 30.14 4.68
N GLY A 60 -8.14 29.26 3.86
CA GLY A 60 -8.95 28.35 3.04
C GLY A 60 -8.67 26.88 3.27
N PHE A 61 -7.52 26.54 3.80
CA PHE A 61 -7.30 25.24 4.42
C PHE A 61 -7.65 25.42 5.89
N ASP A 62 -8.95 25.39 6.13
CA ASP A 62 -9.50 25.28 7.45
C ASP A 62 -8.67 24.26 8.25
N ASP A 63 -8.20 24.67 9.42
CA ASP A 63 -7.60 23.79 10.41
C ASP A 63 -8.45 22.52 10.66
N SER A 64 -9.72 22.52 10.23
CA SER A 64 -10.59 21.35 10.21
C SER A 64 -10.07 20.23 9.32
N VAL A 65 -9.41 20.51 8.17
CA VAL A 65 -8.81 19.46 7.33
C VAL A 65 -7.46 19.02 7.90
N ALA A 66 -6.73 19.92 8.53
CA ALA A 66 -5.53 19.58 9.29
C ALA A 66 -5.85 18.93 10.63
N SER A 67 -6.99 19.27 11.26
CA SER A 67 -7.39 18.69 12.54
C SER A 67 -8.17 17.38 12.43
N GLU A 68 -8.89 17.11 11.33
CA GLU A 68 -9.47 15.78 11.09
C GLU A 68 -8.42 14.76 10.64
N GLY A 69 -7.28 15.18 10.05
CA GLY A 69 -6.11 14.33 9.83
C GLY A 69 -5.14 14.29 11.00
N GLY A 70 -5.26 15.20 11.93
CA GLY A 70 -4.36 15.44 13.06
C GLY A 70 -4.85 14.85 14.38
N GLY A 71 -5.50 13.70 14.36
CA GLY A 71 -5.68 12.84 15.53
C GLY A 71 -4.33 12.27 16.00
N SER A 72 -3.29 13.10 16.13
CA SER A 72 -1.96 12.68 16.58
C SER A 72 -1.86 12.54 18.11
N GLY A 73 -2.97 12.42 18.81
CA GLY A 73 -3.01 12.04 20.22
C GLY A 73 -2.83 10.53 20.45
N GLY A 74 -2.81 9.72 19.40
CA GLY A 74 -2.61 8.28 19.48
C GLY A 74 -1.13 7.87 19.63
N VAL A 75 -0.90 6.60 19.96
CA VAL A 75 0.43 5.98 20.11
C VAL A 75 1.34 6.25 18.90
N LEU A 76 0.78 6.28 17.69
CA LEU A 76 1.50 6.52 16.42
C LEU A 76 2.05 7.95 16.33
N GLY A 77 1.33 8.95 16.80
CA GLY A 77 1.83 10.34 16.85
C GLY A 77 2.98 10.52 17.85
N ARG A 78 2.96 9.77 18.97
CA ARG A 78 4.07 9.74 19.92
C ARG A 78 5.33 9.08 19.37
N LEU A 79 5.18 8.18 18.40
CA LEU A 79 6.27 7.53 17.67
C LEU A 79 6.76 8.35 16.47
N GLY A 80 6.26 9.56 16.25
CA GLY A 80 6.63 10.41 15.12
C GLY A 80 6.12 9.91 13.76
N ILE A 81 5.15 8.99 13.75
CA ILE A 81 4.59 8.43 12.52
C ILE A 81 3.43 9.31 12.07
N SER A 82 3.64 10.07 11.01
CA SER A 82 2.61 10.88 10.38
C SER A 82 1.56 9.99 9.69
N THR A 83 0.29 10.16 10.07
CA THR A 83 -0.86 9.47 9.47
C THR A 83 -1.58 10.30 8.42
N GLY A 84 -1.17 11.58 8.24
CA GLY A 84 -1.77 12.52 7.28
C GLY A 84 -1.46 12.21 5.81
N PRO A 85 -2.08 12.94 4.87
CA PRO A 85 -1.75 12.89 3.45
C PRO A 85 -0.25 13.19 3.25
N GLY A 86 0.48 12.27 2.59
CA GLY A 86 1.94 12.38 2.42
C GLY A 86 2.79 11.81 3.58
N GLY A 87 2.18 11.33 4.67
CA GLY A 87 2.88 10.61 5.72
C GLY A 87 3.28 9.19 5.33
N PHE A 88 4.14 8.56 6.15
CA PHE A 88 4.62 7.19 5.91
C PHE A 88 3.48 6.18 5.65
N LEU A 89 2.37 6.28 6.40
CA LEU A 89 1.23 5.39 6.23
C LEU A 89 0.41 5.66 4.94
N ALA A 90 0.57 6.83 4.32
CA ALA A 90 -0.06 7.10 3.03
C ALA A 90 0.45 6.16 1.92
N TYR A 91 1.69 5.67 2.07
CA TYR A 91 2.30 4.70 1.15
C TYR A 91 1.56 3.36 1.09
N PHE A 92 0.91 2.97 2.19
CA PHE A 92 0.15 1.71 2.30
C PHE A 92 -1.32 1.88 1.92
N ARG A 93 -1.79 3.12 1.81
CA ARG A 93 -3.19 3.42 1.51
C ARG A 93 -3.48 3.12 0.03
N GLY A 94 -4.27 2.08 -0.22
CA GLY A 94 -4.61 1.63 -1.59
C GLY A 94 -3.47 0.87 -2.30
N ASN A 95 -2.47 0.37 -1.56
CA ASN A 95 -1.36 -0.40 -2.09
C ASN A 95 -1.15 -1.65 -1.23
N MET A 96 -1.82 -2.73 -1.58
CA MET A 96 -1.75 -3.99 -0.84
C MET A 96 -0.43 -4.71 -1.02
N THR A 97 0.26 -4.50 -2.14
CA THR A 97 1.60 -5.04 -2.38
C THR A 97 2.56 -4.64 -1.26
N TYR A 98 2.65 -3.33 -0.93
CA TYR A 98 3.52 -2.87 0.16
C TYR A 98 2.98 -3.25 1.53
N THR A 99 1.66 -3.32 1.69
CA THR A 99 1.04 -3.82 2.92
C THR A 99 1.43 -5.27 3.19
N PHE A 100 1.37 -6.14 2.19
CA PHE A 100 1.78 -7.54 2.33
C PHE A 100 3.27 -7.68 2.57
N LEU A 101 4.12 -6.90 1.88
CA LEU A 101 5.55 -6.85 2.15
C LEU A 101 5.82 -6.47 3.62
N ALA A 102 5.17 -5.43 4.12
CA ALA A 102 5.32 -5.01 5.51
C ALA A 102 4.86 -6.10 6.48
N LEU A 103 3.71 -6.74 6.23
CA LEU A 103 3.20 -7.84 7.05
C LEU A 103 4.15 -9.04 7.07
N MET A 104 4.75 -9.42 5.93
CA MET A 104 5.75 -10.48 5.86
C MET A 104 6.97 -10.17 6.74
N TRP A 105 7.53 -8.96 6.64
CA TRP A 105 8.68 -8.56 7.45
C TRP A 105 8.34 -8.42 8.93
N VAL A 106 7.18 -7.85 9.27
CA VAL A 106 6.71 -7.78 10.67
C VAL A 106 6.52 -9.18 11.25
N THR A 107 5.87 -10.08 10.51
CA THR A 107 5.70 -11.48 10.95
C THR A 107 7.04 -12.17 11.12
N PHE A 108 7.98 -11.97 10.19
CA PHE A 108 9.32 -12.53 10.28
C PHE A 108 10.07 -12.04 11.52
N LEU A 109 10.02 -10.74 11.81
CA LEU A 109 10.62 -10.19 13.04
C LEU A 109 9.95 -10.74 14.31
N LEU A 110 8.61 -10.91 14.29
CA LEU A 110 7.88 -11.54 15.40
C LEU A 110 8.28 -13.00 15.60
N GLN A 111 8.53 -13.75 14.51
CA GLN A 111 9.03 -15.12 14.60
C GLN A 111 10.36 -15.18 15.37
N PHE A 112 11.29 -14.25 15.08
CA PHE A 112 12.55 -14.13 15.83
C PHE A 112 12.33 -13.70 17.28
N ALA A 113 11.47 -12.72 17.51
CA ALA A 113 11.17 -12.24 18.85
C ALA A 113 10.58 -13.34 19.73
N VAL A 114 9.63 -14.13 19.21
CA VAL A 114 9.05 -15.26 19.93
C VAL A 114 10.10 -16.36 20.18
N ALA A 115 10.91 -16.69 19.16
CA ALA A 115 11.99 -17.67 19.33
C ALA A 115 12.99 -17.23 20.40
N TYR A 116 13.37 -15.95 20.44
CA TYR A 116 14.25 -15.38 21.46
C TYR A 116 13.65 -15.45 22.88
N VAL A 117 12.35 -15.19 23.02
CA VAL A 117 11.66 -15.28 24.31
C VAL A 117 11.58 -16.72 24.80
N LEU A 118 11.40 -17.68 23.90
CA LEU A 118 11.30 -19.11 24.23
C LEU A 118 12.67 -19.70 24.57
N ASP A 119 13.74 -19.27 23.91
CA ASP A 119 15.11 -19.72 24.14
C ASP A 119 16.13 -18.57 24.02
N PRO A 120 16.31 -17.74 25.07
CA PRO A 120 17.18 -16.56 25.03
C PRO A 120 18.66 -16.88 24.83
N PHE A 121 19.10 -18.09 25.15
CA PHE A 121 20.48 -18.53 25.08
C PHE A 121 20.77 -19.52 23.96
N GLY A 122 19.73 -19.94 23.25
CA GLY A 122 19.84 -20.86 22.13
C GLY A 122 20.22 -20.19 20.83
N ASN A 123 20.47 -21.03 19.83
CA ASN A 123 20.64 -20.55 18.47
C ASN A 123 19.26 -20.34 17.86
N ILE A 124 18.85 -19.07 17.70
CA ILE A 124 17.53 -18.67 17.19
C ILE A 124 17.19 -19.39 15.87
N ALA A 125 18.16 -19.55 14.97
CA ALA A 125 17.94 -20.25 13.71
C ALA A 125 17.66 -21.75 13.90
N LEU A 126 18.25 -22.37 14.93
CA LEU A 126 17.97 -23.75 15.30
C LEU A 126 16.65 -23.86 16.08
N THR A 127 16.34 -22.87 16.92
CA THR A 127 15.09 -22.81 17.69
C THR A 127 13.87 -22.73 16.76
N MET A 128 13.95 -21.97 15.68
CA MET A 128 12.88 -21.88 14.67
C MET A 128 12.65 -23.20 13.92
N ASN A 129 13.65 -24.08 13.87
CA ASN A 129 13.61 -25.38 13.20
C ASN A 129 13.62 -26.58 14.15
N HIS A 130 13.69 -26.36 15.48
CA HIS A 130 13.85 -27.45 16.43
C HIS A 130 12.52 -27.93 17.02
N PRO A 131 12.23 -29.26 16.97
CA PRO A 131 10.93 -29.82 17.42
C PRO A 131 10.58 -29.55 18.90
N ALA A 132 11.58 -29.39 19.77
CA ALA A 132 11.36 -29.26 21.23
C ALA A 132 10.79 -27.87 21.65
N TYR A 133 11.03 -26.83 20.88
CA TYR A 133 10.48 -25.48 21.14
C TYR A 133 9.27 -25.17 20.27
N ASN A 134 8.84 -26.17 19.54
CA ASN A 134 8.00 -26.03 18.36
C ASN A 134 6.52 -25.88 18.67
N ASP A 135 6.04 -26.34 19.83
CA ASP A 135 4.59 -26.41 20.04
C ASP A 135 3.95 -25.01 20.10
N LEU A 136 4.52 -24.06 20.85
CA LEU A 136 3.97 -22.72 20.94
C LEU A 136 4.29 -21.87 19.71
N TRP A 137 5.54 -21.95 19.24
CA TRP A 137 5.96 -21.18 18.05
C TRP A 137 5.19 -21.63 16.81
N SER A 138 5.09 -22.94 16.60
CA SER A 138 4.36 -23.51 15.49
C SER A 138 2.86 -23.33 15.59
N ALA A 139 2.30 -23.35 16.82
CA ALA A 139 0.89 -23.03 17.05
C ALA A 139 0.51 -21.59 16.68
N ILE A 140 1.49 -20.68 16.58
CA ILE A 140 1.25 -19.30 16.18
C ILE A 140 1.50 -19.10 14.68
N PHE A 141 2.60 -19.65 14.14
CA PHE A 141 3.12 -19.28 12.83
C PHE A 141 2.96 -20.33 11.75
N THR A 142 2.72 -21.60 12.11
CA THR A 142 2.66 -22.70 11.14
C THR A 142 1.31 -23.38 11.10
N LEU A 143 0.86 -23.68 9.89
CA LEU A 143 -0.34 -24.48 9.66
C LEU A 143 0.03 -25.97 9.79
N GLN A 144 -0.56 -26.67 10.78
CA GLN A 144 -0.24 -28.06 11.09
C GLN A 144 -1.43 -28.99 10.92
N PRO A 145 -1.23 -30.22 10.40
CA PRO A 145 -2.27 -31.24 10.33
C PRO A 145 -2.84 -31.63 11.69
N ALA A 146 -2.01 -31.59 12.75
CA ALA A 146 -2.40 -31.95 14.12
C ALA A 146 -3.40 -30.95 14.73
N HIS A 147 -3.37 -29.70 14.31
CA HIS A 147 -4.18 -28.62 14.88
C HIS A 147 -4.95 -27.80 13.81
N PRO A 148 -5.82 -28.43 13.00
CA PRO A 148 -6.49 -27.75 11.89
C PRO A 148 -7.48 -26.66 12.35
N LEU A 149 -7.85 -26.69 13.63
CA LEU A 149 -8.77 -25.71 14.24
C LEU A 149 -8.08 -24.43 14.74
N TYR A 150 -6.77 -24.35 14.63
CA TYR A 150 -6.05 -23.10 14.88
C TYR A 150 -6.23 -22.16 13.70
N VAL A 151 -7.44 -21.57 13.59
CA VAL A 151 -7.88 -20.79 12.41
C VAL A 151 -6.99 -19.60 12.08
N TRP A 152 -6.32 -19.02 13.07
CA TRP A 152 -5.36 -17.95 12.86
C TRP A 152 -4.14 -18.40 12.06
N THR A 153 -3.72 -19.68 12.19
CA THR A 153 -2.56 -20.20 11.46
C THR A 153 -2.78 -20.28 9.95
N TRP A 154 -4.03 -20.31 9.49
CA TRP A 154 -4.37 -20.22 8.07
C TRP A 154 -3.96 -18.91 7.45
N ILE A 155 -3.97 -17.84 8.24
CA ILE A 155 -3.56 -16.51 7.80
C ILE A 155 -2.10 -16.23 8.18
N THR A 156 -1.69 -16.51 9.43
CA THR A 156 -0.32 -16.22 9.86
C THR A 156 0.72 -17.00 9.07
N SER A 157 0.43 -18.25 8.68
CA SER A 157 1.34 -19.07 7.88
C SER A 157 1.60 -18.49 6.48
N VAL A 158 0.65 -17.75 5.90
CA VAL A 158 0.85 -17.08 4.59
C VAL A 158 1.96 -16.03 4.67
N PHE A 159 2.10 -15.37 5.83
CA PHE A 159 3.11 -14.34 6.07
C PHE A 159 4.37 -14.87 6.77
N SER A 160 4.37 -16.12 7.20
CA SER A 160 5.49 -16.76 7.92
C SER A 160 6.55 -17.26 6.94
N HIS A 161 7.82 -17.14 7.34
CA HIS A 161 8.96 -17.51 6.50
C HIS A 161 9.97 -18.34 7.27
N GLY A 162 10.39 -19.46 6.70
CA GLY A 162 11.33 -20.41 7.30
C GLY A 162 12.80 -19.97 7.30
N GLY A 163 13.10 -18.76 6.79
CA GLY A 163 14.47 -18.25 6.80
C GLY A 163 14.67 -16.99 5.98
N PHE A 164 15.84 -16.36 6.18
CA PHE A 164 16.16 -15.06 5.58
C PHE A 164 16.12 -15.08 4.04
N TYR A 165 16.73 -16.08 3.41
CA TYR A 165 16.73 -16.16 1.94
C TYR A 165 15.32 -16.38 1.36
N HIS A 166 14.46 -17.06 2.10
CA HIS A 166 13.08 -17.29 1.69
C HIS A 166 12.27 -15.99 1.70
N ILE A 167 12.36 -15.21 2.80
CA ILE A 167 11.64 -13.92 2.85
C ILE A 167 12.19 -12.92 1.83
N VAL A 168 13.51 -12.87 1.63
CA VAL A 168 14.12 -11.97 0.63
C VAL A 168 13.67 -12.35 -0.78
N GLY A 169 13.72 -13.64 -1.14
CA GLY A 169 13.25 -14.12 -2.44
C GLY A 169 11.79 -13.78 -2.71
N ASN A 170 10.90 -14.06 -1.74
CA ASN A 170 9.49 -13.72 -1.85
C ASN A 170 9.26 -12.20 -1.90
N SER A 171 10.03 -11.42 -1.12
CA SER A 171 9.95 -9.96 -1.16
C SER A 171 10.31 -9.40 -2.53
N ILE A 172 11.34 -9.92 -3.18
CA ILE A 172 11.73 -9.52 -4.54
C ILE A 172 10.59 -9.82 -5.53
N VAL A 173 10.04 -11.03 -5.48
CA VAL A 173 8.93 -11.42 -6.37
C VAL A 173 7.71 -10.52 -6.16
N ILE A 174 7.29 -10.30 -4.90
CA ILE A 174 6.13 -9.46 -4.60
C ILE A 174 6.40 -8.00 -4.94
N PHE A 175 7.60 -7.49 -4.70
CA PHE A 175 7.96 -6.11 -5.02
C PHE A 175 7.85 -5.82 -6.53
N PHE A 176 8.40 -6.70 -7.37
CA PHE A 176 8.40 -6.48 -8.82
C PHE A 176 7.07 -6.84 -9.48
N PHE A 177 6.48 -7.98 -9.12
CA PHE A 177 5.29 -8.49 -9.80
C PHE A 177 3.99 -8.13 -9.07
N GLY A 178 4.02 -8.01 -7.74
CA GLY A 178 2.82 -7.73 -6.96
C GLY A 178 2.17 -6.42 -7.35
N ARG A 179 2.97 -5.35 -7.46
CA ARG A 179 2.47 -4.04 -7.88
C ARG A 179 1.90 -4.06 -9.31
N LEU A 180 2.60 -4.72 -10.22
CA LEU A 180 2.14 -4.84 -11.62
C LEU A 180 0.79 -5.58 -11.69
N ILE A 181 0.66 -6.68 -10.95
CA ILE A 181 -0.58 -7.44 -10.89
C ILE A 181 -1.68 -6.61 -10.22
N GLU A 182 -1.38 -5.94 -9.10
CA GLU A 182 -2.33 -5.10 -8.38
C GLU A 182 -2.86 -3.95 -9.24
N GLU A 183 -2.00 -3.31 -10.03
CA GLU A 183 -2.40 -2.25 -10.98
C GLU A 183 -3.29 -2.82 -12.11
N TYR A 184 -3.08 -4.06 -12.52
CA TYR A 184 -3.83 -4.69 -13.61
C TYR A 184 -5.20 -5.23 -13.15
N VAL A 185 -5.26 -5.94 -12.00
CA VAL A 185 -6.50 -6.58 -11.51
C VAL A 185 -7.26 -5.74 -10.49
N GLY A 186 -6.63 -4.70 -9.94
CA GLY A 186 -7.16 -3.88 -8.86
C GLY A 186 -6.85 -4.44 -7.47
N THR A 187 -6.82 -3.55 -6.48
CA THR A 187 -6.41 -3.85 -5.10
C THR A 187 -7.25 -4.94 -4.44
N ARG A 188 -8.56 -4.97 -4.69
CA ARG A 188 -9.48 -5.96 -4.10
C ARG A 188 -9.17 -7.36 -4.62
N ASP A 189 -9.09 -7.52 -5.93
CA ASP A 189 -8.90 -8.83 -6.57
C ASP A 189 -7.49 -9.35 -6.33
N PHE A 190 -6.49 -8.47 -6.32
CA PHE A 190 -5.12 -8.80 -5.91
C PHE A 190 -5.07 -9.35 -4.48
N THR A 191 -5.77 -8.68 -3.53
CA THR A 191 -5.85 -9.13 -2.14
C THR A 191 -6.48 -10.52 -2.03
N LEU A 192 -7.60 -10.74 -2.72
CA LEU A 192 -8.27 -12.03 -2.73
C LEU A 192 -7.41 -13.13 -3.36
N LEU A 193 -6.76 -12.85 -4.49
CA LEU A 193 -5.85 -13.78 -5.15
C LEU A 193 -4.67 -14.16 -4.26
N PHE A 194 -4.04 -13.17 -3.61
CA PHE A 194 -2.91 -13.41 -2.72
C PHE A 194 -3.28 -14.30 -1.53
N LEU A 195 -4.34 -13.96 -0.82
CA LEU A 195 -4.79 -14.72 0.36
C LEU A 195 -5.31 -16.11 -0.04
N ALA A 196 -6.11 -16.21 -1.09
CA ALA A 196 -6.63 -17.48 -1.56
C ALA A 196 -5.51 -18.43 -2.02
N SER A 197 -4.52 -17.92 -2.77
CA SER A 197 -3.38 -18.73 -3.20
C SER A 197 -2.53 -19.20 -2.02
N GLY A 198 -2.33 -18.35 -1.01
CA GLY A 198 -1.63 -18.72 0.22
C GLY A 198 -2.35 -19.81 1.01
N VAL A 199 -3.66 -19.68 1.18
CA VAL A 199 -4.49 -20.72 1.84
C VAL A 199 -4.48 -22.02 1.04
N LEU A 200 -4.62 -21.98 -0.28
CA LEU A 200 -4.57 -23.17 -1.14
C LEU A 200 -3.20 -23.85 -1.08
N ALA A 201 -2.11 -23.09 -1.06
CA ALA A 201 -0.76 -23.63 -0.89
C ALA A 201 -0.61 -24.31 0.49
N GLY A 202 -1.14 -23.71 1.55
CA GLY A 202 -1.18 -24.33 2.88
C GLY A 202 -1.97 -25.64 2.91
N LEU A 203 -3.14 -25.68 2.27
CA LEU A 203 -3.92 -26.92 2.11
C LEU A 203 -3.15 -27.99 1.35
N GLY A 204 -2.47 -27.61 0.26
CA GLY A 204 -1.61 -28.51 -0.50
C GLY A 204 -0.48 -29.09 0.36
N GLN A 205 0.15 -28.25 1.19
CA GLN A 205 1.19 -28.68 2.12
C GLN A 205 0.64 -29.68 3.16
N ILE A 206 -0.51 -29.40 3.78
CA ILE A 206 -1.16 -30.35 4.71
C ILE A 206 -1.45 -31.67 4.01
N ALA A 207 -2.00 -31.64 2.80
CA ALA A 207 -2.30 -32.87 2.04
C ALA A 207 -1.04 -33.72 1.78
N ILE A 208 0.08 -33.07 1.43
CA ILE A 208 1.38 -33.75 1.23
C ILE A 208 1.87 -34.35 2.54
N MET A 209 1.83 -33.59 3.65
CA MET A 209 2.27 -34.08 4.97
C MET A 209 1.46 -35.29 5.40
N LEU A 210 0.15 -35.27 5.25
CA LEU A 210 -0.73 -36.41 5.58
C LEU A 210 -0.44 -37.63 4.67
N ALA A 211 -0.19 -37.42 3.39
CA ALA A 211 0.16 -38.51 2.49
C ALA A 211 1.51 -39.15 2.82
N GLN A 212 2.43 -38.39 3.45
CA GLN A 212 3.71 -38.86 3.93
C GLN A 212 3.64 -39.47 5.35
N GLY A 213 2.45 -39.50 5.99
CA GLY A 213 2.28 -39.97 7.35
C GLY A 213 2.78 -39.00 8.43
N ILE A 214 3.06 -37.76 8.05
CA ILE A 214 3.51 -36.70 8.98
C ILE A 214 2.27 -36.04 9.57
N THR A 215 2.00 -36.27 10.86
CA THR A 215 0.87 -35.69 11.57
C THR A 215 1.25 -34.53 12.48
N THR A 216 2.54 -34.41 12.81
CA THR A 216 3.12 -33.30 13.58
C THR A 216 3.93 -32.41 12.64
N GLY A 217 3.88 -31.10 12.84
CA GLY A 217 4.75 -30.17 12.11
C GLY A 217 6.22 -30.49 12.45
N GLY A 218 7.03 -30.74 11.41
CA GLY A 218 8.46 -30.86 11.51
C GLY A 218 9.13 -29.50 11.56
#